data_166a0d98e0c42bf01288152045e40f12
#
_entry.id   166a0d98e0c42bf01288152045e40f12
#
_cell.length_a   1.000
_cell.length_b   1.000
_cell.length_c   1.000
_cell.angle_alpha   90.00
_cell.angle_beta   90.00
_cell.angle_gamma   90.00
#
_symmetry.space_group_name_H-M   'P 1'
#
loop_
_entity.id
_entity.type
_entity.pdbx_description
1 polymer ?
#
loop_
_entity_poly.entity_id
_entity_poly.type
_entity_poly.pdbx_seq_one_letter_code
_entity_poly.pdbx_strand_id
1 'polypeptide(L)'
;LIRKHFGYDKWLVCGGSWGTTLAMAYGICFPQCVTGFILRGVFLGSKSENNWLYQRDGAAKFFPDAYRDFLQPLAEKHKLDPLSGYHQLLQSDNEVAAIAASKAWYLWELRISSLEHTHITSSYIEDKHQAWCMSLVSNHYLYHSCFLADDYFFNNIAKIKSIPAILLHGRYDMVCQVDVAYALTEAWDNATLQIIPQAGHGGFESQTIDAFCKATDVMAKFLEQDIN
;
A
#
# COMPACT_ATOMS: atom_id res chain seq x y z
N LEU A 1 19.49 -10.90 4.49
CA LEU A 1 19.74 -12.35 4.58
C LEU A 1 19.49 -13.04 3.23
N ILE A 2 18.28 -12.97 2.63
CA ILE A 2 17.88 -13.67 1.40
C ILE A 2 18.83 -13.33 0.24
N ARG A 3 19.06 -12.04 -0.05
CA ARG A 3 19.96 -11.59 -1.10
C ARG A 3 21.37 -12.23 -0.98
N LYS A 4 21.94 -12.22 0.24
CA LYS A 4 23.24 -12.82 0.52
C LYS A 4 23.23 -14.34 0.38
N HIS A 5 22.11 -14.99 0.75
CA HIS A 5 21.95 -16.44 0.61
C HIS A 5 22.06 -16.89 -0.85
N PHE A 6 21.49 -16.10 -1.77
CA PHE A 6 21.58 -16.36 -3.21
C PHE A 6 22.84 -15.79 -3.88
N GLY A 7 23.75 -15.18 -3.13
CA GLY A 7 25.03 -14.68 -3.65
C GLY A 7 24.94 -13.39 -4.48
N TYR A 8 23.80 -12.68 -4.44
CA TYR A 8 23.67 -11.42 -5.18
C TYR A 8 24.24 -10.24 -4.40
N ASP A 9 25.06 -9.41 -5.05
CA ASP A 9 25.54 -8.15 -4.49
C ASP A 9 24.46 -7.07 -4.51
N LYS A 10 23.67 -7.01 -5.59
CA LYS A 10 22.55 -6.11 -5.78
C LYS A 10 21.37 -6.85 -6.39
N TRP A 11 20.18 -6.31 -6.26
CA TRP A 11 18.97 -6.82 -6.89
C TRP A 11 17.95 -5.71 -7.18
N LEU A 12 17.07 -5.96 -8.14
CA LEU A 12 15.88 -5.16 -8.37
C LEU A 12 14.89 -5.36 -7.22
N VAL A 13 14.32 -4.28 -6.71
CA VAL A 13 13.33 -4.33 -5.64
C VAL A 13 11.96 -3.94 -6.18
N CYS A 14 11.00 -4.85 -6.05
CA CYS A 14 9.62 -4.61 -6.47
C CYS A 14 8.71 -4.59 -5.24
N GLY A 15 7.72 -3.69 -5.25
CA GLY A 15 6.74 -3.60 -4.18
C GLY A 15 5.42 -2.99 -4.64
N GLY A 16 4.32 -3.42 -4.00
CA GLY A 16 3.00 -2.82 -4.21
C GLY A 16 2.37 -2.42 -2.88
N SER A 17 1.71 -1.26 -2.83
CA SER A 17 1.03 -0.78 -1.62
C SER A 17 1.99 -0.71 -0.43
N TRP A 18 1.72 -1.36 0.70
CA TRP A 18 2.65 -1.52 1.81
C TRP A 18 4.05 -2.00 1.37
N GLY A 19 4.12 -2.83 0.32
CA GLY A 19 5.40 -3.26 -0.26
C GLY A 19 6.24 -2.11 -0.82
N THR A 20 5.65 -0.97 -1.20
CA THR A 20 6.42 0.22 -1.64
C THR A 20 7.09 0.90 -0.45
N THR A 21 6.40 0.98 0.68
CA THR A 21 6.95 1.46 1.96
C THR A 21 8.17 0.63 2.36
N LEU A 22 8.03 -0.71 2.35
CA LEU A 22 9.12 -1.63 2.68
C LEU A 22 10.28 -1.55 1.67
N ALA A 23 9.98 -1.47 0.37
CA ALA A 23 10.98 -1.36 -0.70
C ALA A 23 11.84 -0.10 -0.54
N MET A 24 11.18 1.04 -0.33
CA MET A 24 11.89 2.32 -0.14
C MET A 24 12.67 2.34 1.18
N ALA A 25 12.09 1.85 2.28
CA ALA A 25 12.80 1.74 3.56
C ALA A 25 14.04 0.86 3.44
N TYR A 26 13.92 -0.28 2.73
CA TYR A 26 15.08 -1.14 2.43
C TYR A 26 16.14 -0.41 1.61
N GLY A 27 15.74 0.30 0.55
CA GLY A 27 16.67 1.06 -0.28
C GLY A 27 17.37 2.18 0.47
N ILE A 28 16.65 2.92 1.32
CA ILE A 28 17.20 3.98 2.17
C ILE A 28 18.24 3.42 3.15
N CYS A 29 17.97 2.23 3.72
CA CYS A 29 18.91 1.57 4.63
C CYS A 29 20.10 0.91 3.91
N PHE A 30 19.91 0.42 2.67
CA PHE A 30 20.89 -0.37 1.94
C PHE A 30 20.97 0.03 0.45
N PRO A 31 21.22 1.31 0.11
CA PRO A 31 21.16 1.79 -1.27
C PRO A 31 22.16 1.06 -2.18
N GLN A 32 23.31 0.65 -1.62
CA GLN A 32 24.34 -0.12 -2.33
C GLN A 32 23.90 -1.53 -2.73
N CYS A 33 22.75 -2.02 -2.22
CA CYS A 33 22.21 -3.35 -2.51
C CYS A 33 21.06 -3.34 -3.53
N VAL A 34 20.72 -2.17 -4.08
CA VAL A 34 19.56 -1.99 -4.99
C VAL A 34 20.07 -1.58 -6.37
N THR A 35 19.60 -2.27 -7.42
CA THR A 35 19.87 -1.91 -8.81
C THR A 35 18.77 -0.99 -9.38
N GLY A 36 17.54 -1.08 -8.88
CA GLY A 36 16.39 -0.30 -9.32
C GLY A 36 15.15 -0.64 -8.52
N PHE A 37 14.10 0.14 -8.74
CA PHE A 37 12.79 -0.07 -8.11
C PHE A 37 11.68 -0.17 -9.14
N ILE A 38 10.71 -1.06 -8.88
CA ILE A 38 9.40 -1.05 -9.53
C ILE A 38 8.35 -0.98 -8.41
N LEU A 39 7.68 0.16 -8.29
CA LEU A 39 6.77 0.47 -7.19
C LEU A 39 5.35 0.68 -7.73
N ARG A 40 4.36 -0.04 -7.19
CA ARG A 40 2.96 0.07 -7.61
C ARG A 40 2.06 0.51 -6.45
N GLY A 41 1.19 1.53 -6.71
CA GLY A 41 0.28 2.03 -5.68
C GLY A 41 1.08 2.52 -4.47
N VAL A 42 1.84 3.59 -4.67
CA VAL A 42 2.77 4.13 -3.68
C VAL A 42 2.04 4.46 -2.38
N PHE A 43 2.57 3.95 -1.27
CA PHE A 43 2.13 4.23 0.08
C PHE A 43 3.33 4.62 0.94
N LEU A 44 3.27 5.78 1.57
CA LEU A 44 4.32 6.31 2.43
C LEU A 44 4.03 6.13 3.92
N GLY A 45 2.80 5.76 4.27
CA GLY A 45 2.36 5.55 5.64
C GLY A 45 2.20 6.85 6.42
N SER A 46 2.01 7.97 5.73
CA SER A 46 1.82 9.27 6.34
C SER A 46 0.48 9.40 7.07
N LYS A 47 0.39 10.36 7.97
CA LYS A 47 -0.85 10.67 8.67
C LYS A 47 -1.98 11.10 7.72
N SER A 48 -1.63 11.81 6.64
CA SER A 48 -2.60 12.23 5.63
C SER A 48 -3.19 11.04 4.88
N GLU A 49 -2.37 10.05 4.51
CA GLU A 49 -2.82 8.82 3.86
C GLU A 49 -3.68 7.97 4.79
N ASN A 50 -3.32 7.86 6.08
CA ASN A 50 -4.14 7.18 7.08
C ASN A 50 -5.49 7.88 7.28
N ASN A 51 -5.51 9.19 7.31
CA ASN A 51 -6.76 9.96 7.39
C ASN A 51 -7.62 9.77 6.14
N TRP A 52 -7.03 9.77 4.95
CA TRP A 52 -7.73 9.48 3.72
C TRP A 52 -8.42 8.11 3.76
N LEU A 53 -7.72 7.09 4.25
CA LEU A 53 -8.25 5.72 4.30
C LEU A 53 -9.37 5.54 5.33
N TYR A 54 -9.21 6.13 6.53
CA TYR A 54 -10.05 5.74 7.66
C TYR A 54 -10.90 6.86 8.25
N GLN A 55 -10.72 8.11 7.79
CA GLN A 55 -11.56 9.22 8.24
C GLN A 55 -12.68 9.52 7.23
N ARG A 56 -13.74 10.18 7.74
CA ARG A 56 -14.95 10.51 6.97
C ARG A 56 -14.68 11.39 5.76
N ASP A 57 -13.64 12.20 5.81
CA ASP A 57 -13.31 13.19 4.79
C ASP A 57 -12.45 12.64 3.64
N GLY A 58 -12.07 11.37 3.69
CA GLY A 58 -11.28 10.69 2.67
C GLY A 58 -12.11 9.83 1.71
N ALA A 59 -11.65 8.59 1.50
CA ALA A 59 -12.27 7.58 0.61
C ALA A 59 -13.75 7.33 0.94
N ALA A 60 -14.14 7.53 2.20
CA ALA A 60 -15.53 7.42 2.66
C ALA A 60 -16.52 8.31 1.88
N LYS A 61 -16.06 9.42 1.27
CA LYS A 61 -16.90 10.28 0.43
C LYS A 61 -17.35 9.60 -0.85
N PHE A 62 -16.55 8.68 -1.36
CA PHE A 62 -16.85 7.92 -2.57
C PHE A 62 -17.57 6.61 -2.29
N PHE A 63 -17.42 6.07 -1.07
CA PHE A 63 -18.01 4.79 -0.63
C PHE A 63 -18.78 4.94 0.70
N PRO A 64 -19.80 5.81 0.78
CA PRO A 64 -20.45 6.12 2.05
C PRO A 64 -21.23 4.93 2.63
N ASP A 65 -21.72 4.04 1.80
CA ASP A 65 -22.37 2.79 2.17
C ASP A 65 -21.40 1.80 2.79
N ALA A 66 -20.25 1.56 2.15
CA ALA A 66 -19.19 0.70 2.66
C ALA A 66 -18.58 1.26 3.97
N TYR A 67 -18.43 2.58 4.04
CA TYR A 67 -17.89 3.23 5.25
C TYR A 67 -18.87 3.14 6.44
N ARG A 68 -20.19 3.20 6.19
CA ARG A 68 -21.20 2.94 7.23
C ARG A 68 -21.04 1.53 7.80
N ASP A 69 -20.85 0.53 6.93
CA ASP A 69 -20.66 -0.86 7.35
C ASP A 69 -19.33 -1.02 8.10
N PHE A 70 -18.29 -0.33 7.68
CA PHE A 70 -16.98 -0.26 8.35
C PHE A 70 -17.11 0.31 9.78
N LEU A 71 -17.94 1.31 10.01
CA LEU A 71 -18.13 1.91 11.32
C LEU A 71 -19.05 1.07 12.25
N GLN A 72 -19.78 0.10 11.73
CA GLN A 72 -20.80 -0.64 12.50
C GLN A 72 -20.27 -1.36 13.74
N PRO A 73 -19.11 -2.03 13.74
CA PRO A 73 -18.59 -2.70 14.94
C PRO A 73 -18.13 -1.74 16.03
N LEU A 74 -17.89 -0.47 15.70
CA LEU A 74 -17.33 0.52 16.62
C LEU A 74 -18.38 1.12 17.55
N ALA A 75 -18.03 1.27 18.82
CA ALA A 75 -18.81 2.08 19.75
C ALA A 75 -18.84 3.55 19.28
N GLU A 76 -19.92 4.30 19.59
CA GLU A 76 -20.09 5.68 19.13
C GLU A 76 -18.86 6.58 19.40
N LYS A 77 -18.26 6.46 20.57
CA LYS A 77 -17.05 7.22 20.95
C LYS A 77 -15.84 6.99 20.03
N HIS A 78 -15.78 5.84 19.34
CA HIS A 78 -14.68 5.47 18.47
C HIS A 78 -14.94 5.73 16.97
N LYS A 79 -16.15 6.13 16.60
CA LYS A 79 -16.49 6.45 15.21
C LYS A 79 -15.80 7.72 14.69
N LEU A 80 -15.29 8.57 15.57
CA LEU A 80 -14.48 9.74 15.20
C LEU A 80 -12.97 9.42 15.09
N ASP A 81 -12.55 8.29 15.65
CA ASP A 81 -11.21 7.73 15.51
C ASP A 81 -11.30 6.22 15.28
N PRO A 82 -11.67 5.81 14.06
CA PRO A 82 -11.87 4.40 13.74
C PRO A 82 -10.60 3.57 13.92
N LEU A 83 -9.43 4.13 13.62
CA LEU A 83 -8.16 3.44 13.71
C LEU A 83 -7.89 2.94 15.15
N SER A 84 -8.05 3.82 16.14
CA SER A 84 -7.94 3.46 17.57
C SER A 84 -9.06 2.53 18.03
N GLY A 85 -10.27 2.71 17.51
CA GLY A 85 -11.41 1.85 17.85
C GLY A 85 -11.18 0.41 17.40
N TYR A 86 -10.71 0.24 16.18
CA TYR A 86 -10.34 -1.07 15.61
C TYR A 86 -9.15 -1.68 16.34
N HIS A 87 -8.16 -0.88 16.74
CA HIS A 87 -7.01 -1.37 17.51
C HIS A 87 -7.45 -2.06 18.80
N GLN A 88 -8.41 -1.47 19.50
CA GLN A 88 -8.96 -2.06 20.74
C GLN A 88 -9.80 -3.32 20.45
N LEU A 89 -10.64 -3.31 19.40
CA LEU A 89 -11.50 -4.44 19.08
C LEU A 89 -10.73 -5.66 18.59
N LEU A 90 -9.74 -5.45 17.70
CA LEU A 90 -8.95 -6.53 17.10
C LEU A 90 -8.09 -7.26 18.12
N GLN A 91 -7.74 -6.61 19.23
CA GLN A 91 -6.96 -7.18 20.35
C GLN A 91 -7.82 -7.59 21.55
N SER A 92 -9.15 -7.54 21.40
CA SER A 92 -10.09 -7.88 22.48
C SER A 92 -10.12 -9.38 22.76
N ASP A 93 -10.26 -9.75 24.03
CA ASP A 93 -10.53 -11.13 24.46
C ASP A 93 -11.93 -11.63 24.00
N ASN A 94 -12.80 -10.74 23.54
CA ASN A 94 -14.06 -11.09 22.93
C ASN A 94 -13.87 -11.49 21.47
N GLU A 95 -13.63 -12.78 21.22
CA GLU A 95 -13.40 -13.32 19.89
C GLU A 95 -14.52 -12.98 18.88
N VAL A 96 -15.77 -12.94 19.32
CA VAL A 96 -16.91 -12.62 18.43
C VAL A 96 -16.79 -11.18 17.95
N ALA A 97 -16.46 -10.25 18.84
CA ALA A 97 -16.27 -8.84 18.49
C ALA A 97 -15.01 -8.65 17.60
N ALA A 98 -13.91 -9.33 17.92
CA ALA A 98 -12.67 -9.27 17.13
C ALA A 98 -12.87 -9.80 15.71
N ILE A 99 -13.59 -10.94 15.55
CA ILE A 99 -13.91 -11.49 14.22
C ILE A 99 -14.84 -10.56 13.44
N ALA A 100 -15.85 -9.97 14.07
CA ALA A 100 -16.75 -9.01 13.42
C ALA A 100 -15.98 -7.76 12.95
N ALA A 101 -15.12 -7.23 13.79
CA ALA A 101 -14.24 -6.12 13.48
C ALA A 101 -13.30 -6.46 12.32
N SER A 102 -12.63 -7.61 12.37
CA SER A 102 -11.71 -8.01 11.29
C SER A 102 -12.38 -8.13 9.94
N LYS A 103 -13.60 -8.67 9.89
CA LYS A 103 -14.38 -8.74 8.65
C LYS A 103 -14.75 -7.37 8.12
N ALA A 104 -15.19 -6.46 8.98
CA ALA A 104 -15.59 -5.12 8.57
C ALA A 104 -14.38 -4.32 8.06
N TRP A 105 -13.22 -4.43 8.73
CA TRP A 105 -11.95 -3.85 8.28
C TRP A 105 -11.55 -4.37 6.91
N TYR A 106 -11.45 -5.69 6.77
CA TYR A 106 -11.04 -6.34 5.53
C TYR A 106 -11.96 -6.02 4.35
N LEU A 107 -13.29 -6.01 4.59
CA LEU A 107 -14.27 -5.63 3.58
C LEU A 107 -14.16 -4.16 3.15
N TRP A 108 -13.86 -3.27 4.09
CA TRP A 108 -13.62 -1.86 3.77
C TRP A 108 -12.46 -1.73 2.79
N GLU A 109 -11.28 -2.26 3.14
CA GLU A 109 -10.11 -2.20 2.27
C GLU A 109 -10.35 -2.85 0.90
N LEU A 110 -11.03 -3.99 0.90
CA LEU A 110 -11.35 -4.69 -0.34
C LEU A 110 -12.28 -3.88 -1.26
N ARG A 111 -13.32 -3.24 -0.70
CA ARG A 111 -14.30 -2.46 -1.48
C ARG A 111 -13.71 -1.22 -2.11
N ILE A 112 -12.72 -0.58 -1.48
CA ILE A 112 -12.07 0.62 -2.03
C ILE A 112 -10.88 0.29 -2.93
N SER A 113 -10.45 -0.98 -3.00
CA SER A 113 -9.24 -1.38 -3.73
C SER A 113 -9.42 -1.55 -5.23
N SER A 114 -10.61 -1.91 -5.70
CA SER A 114 -10.84 -2.27 -7.11
C SER A 114 -11.91 -1.40 -7.76
N LEU A 115 -11.70 -1.01 -9.01
CA LEU A 115 -12.69 -0.31 -9.83
C LEU A 115 -13.89 -1.21 -10.13
N GLU A 116 -13.63 -2.47 -10.46
CA GLU A 116 -14.67 -3.44 -10.76
C GLU A 116 -14.95 -4.31 -9.54
N HIS A 117 -16.14 -4.14 -8.95
CA HIS A 117 -16.59 -4.92 -7.79
C HIS A 117 -17.06 -6.34 -8.14
N THR A 118 -16.86 -6.81 -9.36
CA THR A 118 -17.40 -8.06 -9.89
C THR A 118 -16.90 -9.32 -9.20
N HIS A 119 -15.88 -9.23 -8.35
CA HIS A 119 -15.24 -10.41 -7.75
C HIS A 119 -15.01 -10.34 -6.24
N ILE A 120 -15.76 -9.51 -5.50
CA ILE A 120 -15.86 -9.74 -4.05
C ILE A 120 -16.71 -10.98 -3.86
N THR A 121 -16.11 -12.14 -4.11
CA THR A 121 -16.78 -13.43 -3.91
C THR A 121 -16.88 -13.69 -2.41
N SER A 122 -17.97 -14.34 -2.02
CA SER A 122 -18.16 -14.82 -0.64
C SER A 122 -16.98 -15.60 -0.08
N SER A 123 -16.17 -16.22 -0.95
CA SER A 123 -14.97 -16.97 -0.57
C SER A 123 -13.89 -16.11 0.12
N TYR A 124 -13.73 -14.83 -0.25
CA TYR A 124 -12.81 -13.93 0.46
C TYR A 124 -13.28 -13.58 1.88
N ILE A 125 -14.59 -13.69 2.12
CA ILE A 125 -15.21 -13.42 3.42
C ILE A 125 -15.26 -14.69 4.28
N GLU A 126 -15.16 -15.87 3.67
CA GLU A 126 -15.24 -17.17 4.34
C GLU A 126 -13.99 -17.51 5.13
N ASP A 127 -12.81 -17.06 4.71
CA ASP A 127 -11.57 -17.25 5.49
C ASP A 127 -11.46 -16.20 6.62
N LYS A 128 -12.08 -16.55 7.74
CA LYS A 128 -12.05 -15.73 8.96
C LYS A 128 -10.63 -15.53 9.49
N HIS A 129 -9.75 -16.51 9.29
CA HIS A 129 -8.38 -16.45 9.78
C HIS A 129 -7.55 -15.47 8.96
N GLN A 130 -7.68 -15.51 7.64
CA GLN A 130 -7.02 -14.55 6.75
C GLN A 130 -7.47 -13.12 7.05
N ALA A 131 -8.78 -12.87 7.13
CA ALA A 131 -9.33 -11.55 7.44
C ALA A 131 -8.80 -11.04 8.79
N TRP A 132 -8.74 -11.90 9.79
CA TRP A 132 -8.23 -11.53 11.12
C TRP A 132 -6.73 -11.21 11.09
N CYS A 133 -5.90 -12.06 10.51
CA CYS A 133 -4.45 -11.84 10.40
C CYS A 133 -4.14 -10.55 9.64
N MET A 134 -4.79 -10.34 8.49
CA MET A 134 -4.59 -9.14 7.68
C MET A 134 -4.99 -7.88 8.45
N SER A 135 -6.18 -7.86 9.03
CA SER A 135 -6.68 -6.69 9.76
C SER A 135 -5.84 -6.37 10.99
N LEU A 136 -5.40 -7.39 11.74
CA LEU A 136 -4.58 -7.22 12.94
C LEU A 136 -3.22 -6.60 12.60
N VAL A 137 -2.55 -7.11 11.56
CA VAL A 137 -1.24 -6.61 11.14
C VAL A 137 -1.35 -5.22 10.53
N SER A 138 -2.30 -5.00 9.59
CA SER A 138 -2.52 -3.68 8.98
C SER A 138 -2.82 -2.63 10.04
N ASN A 139 -3.82 -2.88 10.89
CA ASN A 139 -4.17 -1.92 11.95
C ASN A 139 -3.00 -1.64 12.90
N HIS A 140 -2.23 -2.67 13.29
CA HIS A 140 -1.08 -2.48 14.17
C HIS A 140 -0.07 -1.50 13.58
N TYR A 141 0.33 -1.68 12.32
CA TYR A 141 1.27 -0.77 11.68
C TYR A 141 0.70 0.65 11.54
N LEU A 142 -0.54 0.78 11.08
CA LEU A 142 -1.18 2.07 10.85
C LEU A 142 -1.43 2.83 12.18
N TYR A 143 -1.88 2.13 13.21
CA TYR A 143 -2.07 2.71 14.55
C TYR A 143 -0.76 3.27 15.13
N HIS A 144 0.36 2.62 14.88
CA HIS A 144 1.69 3.08 15.29
C HIS A 144 2.39 3.95 14.24
N SER A 145 1.63 4.57 13.32
CA SER A 145 2.17 5.44 12.27
C SER A 145 3.28 4.76 11.46
N CYS A 146 3.10 3.47 11.16
CA CYS A 146 4.06 2.63 10.45
C CYS A 146 5.46 2.58 11.09
N PHE A 147 5.59 3.00 12.34
CA PHE A 147 6.87 3.17 13.08
C PHE A 147 7.84 4.15 12.38
N LEU A 148 7.33 5.07 11.58
CA LEU A 148 8.09 6.05 10.80
C LEU A 148 7.63 7.47 11.15
N ALA A 149 8.51 8.44 10.98
CA ALA A 149 8.11 9.85 10.98
C ALA A 149 7.27 10.15 9.73
N ASP A 150 6.35 11.10 9.82
CA ASP A 150 5.38 11.42 8.77
C ASP A 150 6.04 11.78 7.43
N ASP A 151 7.17 12.45 7.47
CA ASP A 151 7.98 12.89 6.33
C ASP A 151 9.22 12.02 6.07
N TYR A 152 9.28 10.82 6.64
CA TYR A 152 10.48 9.95 6.63
C TYR A 152 11.05 9.75 5.22
N PHE A 153 10.21 9.44 4.23
CA PHE A 153 10.68 9.14 2.88
C PHE A 153 11.22 10.37 2.17
N PHE A 154 10.53 11.50 2.24
CA PHE A 154 11.00 12.75 1.64
C PHE A 154 12.31 13.25 2.26
N ASN A 155 12.45 13.15 3.57
CA ASN A 155 13.69 13.52 4.26
C ASN A 155 14.89 12.61 3.96
N ASN A 156 14.63 11.41 3.47
CA ASN A 156 15.66 10.43 3.15
C ASN A 156 15.81 10.14 1.66
N ILE A 157 15.01 10.77 0.78
CA ILE A 157 14.99 10.49 -0.66
C ILE A 157 16.36 10.66 -1.31
N ALA A 158 17.19 11.59 -0.83
CA ALA A 158 18.53 11.84 -1.31
C ALA A 158 19.43 10.58 -1.31
N LYS A 159 19.11 9.57 -0.47
CA LYS A 159 19.88 8.31 -0.39
C LYS A 159 19.59 7.37 -1.55
N ILE A 160 18.44 7.51 -2.20
CA ILE A 160 18.00 6.60 -3.27
C ILE A 160 17.66 7.32 -4.58
N LYS A 161 17.64 8.64 -4.63
CA LYS A 161 17.22 9.41 -5.80
C LYS A 161 18.05 9.20 -7.07
N SER A 162 19.27 8.70 -6.93
CA SER A 162 20.13 8.30 -8.07
C SER A 162 19.84 6.89 -8.58
N ILE A 163 19.09 6.07 -7.84
CA ILE A 163 18.74 4.71 -8.24
C ILE A 163 17.52 4.80 -9.17
N PRO A 164 17.52 4.11 -10.34
CA PRO A 164 16.39 4.15 -11.26
C PRO A 164 15.13 3.57 -10.63
N ALA A 165 13.98 4.22 -10.86
CA ALA A 165 12.69 3.78 -10.35
C ALA A 165 11.58 3.95 -11.40
N ILE A 166 10.71 2.93 -11.50
CA ILE A 166 9.47 3.01 -12.26
C ILE A 166 8.32 2.90 -11.27
N LEU A 167 7.52 3.96 -11.17
CA LEU A 167 6.33 4.02 -10.35
C LEU A 167 5.09 3.76 -11.23
N LEU A 168 4.24 2.86 -10.80
CA LEU A 168 2.98 2.52 -11.46
C LEU A 168 1.81 2.87 -10.53
N HIS A 169 0.84 3.63 -11.02
CA HIS A 169 -0.25 4.06 -10.14
C HIS A 169 -1.58 4.12 -10.89
N GLY A 170 -2.63 3.53 -10.32
CA GLY A 170 -3.97 3.62 -10.87
C GLY A 170 -4.54 5.04 -10.77
N ARG A 171 -5.16 5.56 -11.84
CA ARG A 171 -5.79 6.89 -11.83
C ARG A 171 -6.87 7.01 -10.75
N TYR A 172 -7.59 5.92 -10.51
CA TYR A 172 -8.71 5.84 -9.57
C TYR A 172 -8.37 5.03 -8.33
N ASP A 173 -7.10 5.01 -7.93
CA ASP A 173 -6.66 4.37 -6.69
C ASP A 173 -7.25 5.12 -5.49
N MET A 174 -8.20 4.47 -4.79
CA MET A 174 -8.88 5.03 -3.63
C MET A 174 -8.25 4.58 -2.31
N VAL A 175 -7.26 3.70 -2.37
CA VAL A 175 -6.44 3.29 -1.21
C VAL A 175 -5.25 4.23 -1.07
N CYS A 176 -4.42 4.31 -2.11
CA CYS A 176 -3.25 5.18 -2.16
C CYS A 176 -3.50 6.31 -3.16
N GLN A 177 -3.41 7.53 -2.72
CA GLN A 177 -3.71 8.68 -3.56
C GLN A 177 -2.61 8.90 -4.61
N VAL A 178 -3.01 9.16 -5.87
CA VAL A 178 -2.07 9.31 -6.99
C VAL A 178 -1.18 10.55 -6.87
N ASP A 179 -1.62 11.58 -6.16
CA ASP A 179 -0.83 12.80 -5.90
C ASP A 179 0.41 12.51 -5.02
N VAL A 180 0.33 11.54 -4.11
CA VAL A 180 1.49 11.08 -3.33
C VAL A 180 2.56 10.48 -4.24
N ALA A 181 2.16 9.62 -5.20
CA ALA A 181 3.10 9.06 -6.18
C ALA A 181 3.68 10.14 -7.08
N TYR A 182 2.87 11.13 -7.45
CA TYR A 182 3.31 12.28 -8.25
C TYR A 182 4.37 13.09 -7.49
N ALA A 183 4.08 13.49 -6.26
CA ALA A 183 5.03 14.24 -5.43
C ALA A 183 6.34 13.47 -5.16
N LEU A 184 6.24 12.14 -4.94
CA LEU A 184 7.42 11.30 -4.79
C LEU A 184 8.29 11.29 -6.05
N THR A 185 7.65 11.24 -7.24
CA THR A 185 8.37 11.25 -8.52
C THR A 185 9.08 12.60 -8.75
N GLU A 186 8.47 13.72 -8.38
CA GLU A 186 9.12 15.03 -8.47
C GLU A 186 10.34 15.16 -7.55
N ALA A 187 10.34 14.45 -6.42
CA ALA A 187 11.46 14.45 -5.48
C ALA A 187 12.56 13.43 -5.83
N TRP A 188 12.33 12.53 -6.80
CA TRP A 188 13.22 11.43 -7.14
C TRP A 188 13.79 11.57 -8.55
N ASP A 189 15.04 12.06 -8.67
CA ASP A 189 15.68 12.47 -9.94
C ASP A 189 15.60 11.40 -11.05
N ASN A 190 15.75 10.11 -10.70
CA ASN A 190 15.76 8.99 -11.64
C ASN A 190 14.47 8.15 -11.60
N ALA A 191 13.36 8.74 -11.15
CA ALA A 191 12.06 8.08 -11.18
C ALA A 191 11.23 8.49 -12.39
N THR A 192 10.41 7.56 -12.87
CA THR A 192 9.35 7.82 -13.84
C THR A 192 8.02 7.33 -13.27
N LEU A 193 6.93 8.06 -13.52
CA LEU A 193 5.58 7.70 -13.11
C LEU A 193 4.73 7.35 -14.33
N GLN A 194 4.20 6.14 -14.35
CA GLN A 194 3.15 5.74 -15.27
C GLN A 194 1.81 5.71 -14.54
N ILE A 195 0.91 6.61 -14.89
CA ILE A 195 -0.46 6.59 -14.41
C ILE A 195 -1.28 5.68 -15.32
N ILE A 196 -1.94 4.67 -14.75
CA ILE A 196 -2.76 3.69 -15.46
C ILE A 196 -4.20 4.25 -15.52
N PRO A 197 -4.72 4.61 -16.72
CA PRO A 197 -5.92 5.45 -16.83
C PRO A 197 -7.20 4.81 -16.27
N GLN A 198 -7.34 3.50 -16.37
CA GLN A 198 -8.53 2.76 -15.97
C GLN A 198 -8.18 1.69 -14.93
N ALA A 199 -7.44 2.06 -13.89
CA ALA A 199 -7.07 1.20 -12.81
C ALA A 199 -7.33 1.85 -11.45
N GLY A 200 -7.69 1.02 -10.48
CA GLY A 200 -7.74 1.34 -9.06
C GLY A 200 -6.46 0.94 -8.35
N HIS A 201 -6.60 0.49 -7.09
CA HIS A 201 -5.49 -0.03 -6.30
C HIS A 201 -5.15 -1.49 -6.63
N GLY A 202 -6.08 -2.24 -7.22
CA GLY A 202 -5.97 -3.67 -7.42
C GLY A 202 -4.75 -4.09 -8.25
N GLY A 203 -3.83 -4.88 -7.66
CA GLY A 203 -2.65 -5.39 -8.37
C GLY A 203 -2.98 -6.44 -9.45
N PHE A 204 -4.20 -6.97 -9.45
CA PHE A 204 -4.66 -8.01 -10.37
C PHE A 204 -5.58 -7.47 -11.49
N GLU A 205 -5.81 -6.17 -11.55
CA GLU A 205 -6.49 -5.54 -12.69
C GLU A 205 -5.63 -5.71 -13.95
N SER A 206 -6.24 -6.08 -15.08
CA SER A 206 -5.52 -6.46 -16.31
C SER A 206 -4.55 -5.39 -16.78
N GLN A 207 -4.95 -4.12 -16.72
CA GLN A 207 -4.10 -2.99 -17.10
C GLN A 207 -2.93 -2.78 -16.14
N THR A 208 -3.12 -3.07 -14.85
CA THR A 208 -2.05 -3.02 -13.85
C THR A 208 -1.02 -4.13 -14.07
N ILE A 209 -1.48 -5.34 -14.37
CA ILE A 209 -0.59 -6.47 -14.72
C ILE A 209 0.23 -6.14 -15.97
N ASP A 210 -0.43 -5.66 -17.04
CA ASP A 210 0.25 -5.29 -18.29
C ASP A 210 1.30 -4.20 -18.07
N ALA A 211 0.96 -3.15 -17.32
CA ALA A 211 1.89 -2.08 -16.96
C ALA A 211 3.08 -2.59 -16.15
N PHE A 212 2.83 -3.50 -15.19
CA PHE A 212 3.89 -4.08 -14.36
C PHE A 212 4.85 -4.97 -15.21
N CYS A 213 4.32 -5.81 -16.09
CA CYS A 213 5.14 -6.61 -17.01
C CYS A 213 6.00 -5.72 -17.92
N LYS A 214 5.41 -4.68 -18.49
CA LYS A 214 6.16 -3.72 -19.31
C LYS A 214 7.25 -2.99 -18.52
N ALA A 215 6.97 -2.61 -17.27
CA ALA A 215 7.95 -1.97 -16.41
C ALA A 215 9.13 -2.90 -16.09
N THR A 216 8.88 -4.19 -15.89
CA THR A 216 9.97 -5.19 -15.69
C THR A 216 10.84 -5.31 -16.93
N ASP A 217 10.24 -5.37 -18.13
CA ASP A 217 10.98 -5.45 -19.39
C ASP A 217 11.82 -4.19 -19.67
N VAL A 218 11.26 -3.01 -19.38
CA VAL A 218 11.97 -1.73 -19.53
C VAL A 218 13.15 -1.66 -18.55
N MET A 219 12.92 -2.01 -17.29
CA MET A 219 13.97 -1.96 -16.27
C MET A 219 15.08 -2.99 -16.57
N ALA A 220 14.74 -4.18 -17.04
CA ALA A 220 15.74 -5.18 -17.43
C ALA A 220 16.65 -4.65 -18.55
N LYS A 221 16.08 -4.09 -19.61
CA LYS A 221 16.86 -3.49 -20.72
C LYS A 221 17.73 -2.33 -20.27
N PHE A 222 17.21 -1.47 -19.37
CA PHE A 222 17.99 -0.36 -18.82
C PHE A 222 19.22 -0.86 -18.04
N LEU A 223 19.02 -1.83 -17.15
CA LEU A 223 20.09 -2.37 -16.33
C LEU A 223 21.13 -3.18 -17.14
N GLU A 224 20.76 -3.79 -18.27
CA GLU A 224 21.70 -4.47 -19.17
C GLU A 224 22.64 -3.48 -19.88
N GLN A 225 22.19 -2.26 -20.16
CA GLN A 225 23.00 -1.21 -20.81
C GLN A 225 24.05 -0.62 -19.86
N ASP A 226 23.79 -0.59 -18.56
CA ASP A 226 24.75 -0.08 -17.56
C ASP A 226 25.88 -1.10 -17.23
N ILE A 227 25.80 -2.34 -17.71
CA ILE A 227 26.80 -3.39 -17.49
C ILE A 227 27.86 -3.42 -18.61
N ASN A 228 27.60 -2.81 -19.78
CA ASN A 228 28.52 -2.73 -20.92
C ASN A 228 29.21 -1.36 -21.00
#